data_9d48f23f388df768ead20c191ea8ee81
#
_entry.id   9d48f23f388df768ead20c191ea8ee81
#
_cell.length_a   1.000
_cell.length_b   1.000
_cell.length_c   1.000
_cell.angle_alpha   90.00
_cell.angle_beta   90.00
_cell.angle_gamma   90.00
#
_symmetry.space_group_name_H-M   'P 1'
#
loop_
_entity.id
_entity.type
_entity.pdbx_description
1 polymer ?
#
loop_
_entity_poly.entity_id
_entity_poly.type
_entity_poly.pdbx_seq_one_letter_code
_entity_poly.pdbx_strand_id
1 'polypeptide(L)'
;MYDEFLNFIFPLAKGAGEIQLAYFRGDDLGIETKSNAYDVVTRADKESEAYIVQAILGRYPGHGILCEEGGVMGTAGSDYRWVIDPLDGTTNYSQGLPIFSVSIALQHNGETVVGVVYAPYLGELFWASKGGGAYMKSRSGEVKRLQVSAKQTLATSVLATGFPYDKDVNPDNNSDNVARIVPYVRDIRRLGSAAYDLSCIAAGLLDGYWELDLHEWDVCAANLIVREAGGVVCD
;
A
#
# COMPACT_ATOMS: atom_id res chain seq x y z
N MET A 1 -21.72 -6.87 0.49
CA MET A 1 -21.33 -8.31 0.67
C MET A 1 -20.13 -8.41 1.61
N TYR A 2 -19.14 -7.50 1.55
CA TYR A 2 -17.90 -7.54 2.35
C TYR A 2 -17.85 -6.46 3.45
N ASP A 3 -18.96 -5.85 3.82
CA ASP A 3 -19.03 -4.73 4.77
C ASP A 3 -18.52 -5.08 6.17
N GLU A 4 -18.72 -6.33 6.61
CA GLU A 4 -18.20 -6.78 7.90
C GLU A 4 -16.67 -6.74 7.97
N PHE A 5 -15.99 -7.11 6.86
CA PHE A 5 -14.54 -7.04 6.79
C PHE A 5 -14.04 -5.60 6.74
N LEU A 6 -14.70 -4.72 5.97
CA LEU A 6 -14.36 -3.29 5.98
C LEU A 6 -14.53 -2.68 7.37
N ASN A 7 -15.65 -2.99 8.06
CA ASN A 7 -15.89 -2.52 9.42
C ASN A 7 -14.85 -3.02 10.44
N PHE A 8 -14.27 -4.20 10.20
CA PHE A 8 -13.16 -4.73 10.99
C PHE A 8 -11.83 -4.06 10.65
N ILE A 9 -11.53 -3.85 9.35
CA ILE A 9 -10.24 -3.31 8.90
C ILE A 9 -10.07 -1.82 9.22
N PHE A 10 -11.12 -1.01 9.13
CA PHE A 10 -11.01 0.44 9.34
C PHE A 10 -10.42 0.83 10.70
N PRO A 11 -10.92 0.34 11.84
CA PRO A 11 -10.27 0.61 13.13
C PRO A 11 -8.89 -0.01 13.23
N LEU A 12 -8.67 -1.17 12.60
CA LEU A 12 -7.40 -1.88 12.61
C LEU A 12 -6.30 -1.08 11.88
N ALA A 13 -6.56 -0.61 10.67
CA ALA A 13 -5.63 0.23 9.91
C ALA A 13 -5.32 1.54 10.65
N LYS A 14 -6.32 2.15 11.31
CA LYS A 14 -6.11 3.35 12.12
C LYS A 14 -5.25 3.09 13.35
N GLY A 15 -5.50 1.99 14.07
CA GLY A 15 -4.71 1.62 15.24
C GLY A 15 -3.24 1.36 14.88
N ALA A 16 -2.98 0.67 13.77
CA ALA A 16 -1.62 0.53 13.23
C ALA A 16 -0.99 1.89 12.89
N GLY A 17 -1.75 2.77 12.24
CA GLY A 17 -1.30 4.12 11.95
C GLY A 17 -1.01 4.96 13.20
N GLU A 18 -1.74 4.77 14.30
CA GLU A 18 -1.46 5.42 15.60
C GLU A 18 -0.14 4.94 16.19
N ILE A 19 0.18 3.64 16.07
CA ILE A 19 1.48 3.09 16.45
C ILE A 19 2.60 3.77 15.63
N GLN A 20 2.44 3.86 14.32
CA GLN A 20 3.40 4.52 13.46
C GLN A 20 3.61 5.99 13.85
N LEU A 21 2.52 6.74 14.07
CA LEU A 21 2.59 8.16 14.44
C LEU A 21 3.24 8.39 15.81
N ALA A 22 3.13 7.44 16.73
CA ALA A 22 3.76 7.53 18.05
C ALA A 22 5.30 7.53 17.98
N TYR A 23 5.88 6.84 17.01
CA TYR A 23 7.34 6.82 16.79
C TYR A 23 7.81 7.82 15.74
N PHE A 24 6.95 8.28 14.83
CA PHE A 24 7.32 9.10 13.69
C PHE A 24 8.05 10.38 14.10
N ARG A 25 9.25 10.57 13.55
CA ARG A 25 10.18 11.67 13.89
C ARG A 25 10.68 11.65 15.34
N GLY A 26 10.57 10.51 16.02
CA GLY A 26 11.17 10.30 17.32
C GLY A 26 12.68 10.04 17.24
N ASP A 27 13.37 10.12 18.38
CA ASP A 27 14.83 9.96 18.46
C ASP A 27 15.29 8.50 18.27
N ASP A 28 14.43 7.52 18.56
CA ASP A 28 14.75 6.10 18.49
C ASP A 28 13.68 5.34 17.68
N LEU A 29 13.92 5.18 16.40
CA LEU A 29 13.05 4.43 15.49
C LEU A 29 13.36 2.92 15.50
N GLY A 30 14.46 2.48 16.12
CA GLY A 30 14.89 1.07 16.11
C GLY A 30 15.15 0.55 14.70
N ILE A 31 15.83 1.33 13.85
CA ILE A 31 16.08 0.98 12.45
C ILE A 31 17.04 -0.20 12.38
N GLU A 32 16.64 -1.24 11.64
CA GLU A 32 17.47 -2.39 11.28
C GLU A 32 17.49 -2.54 9.76
N THR A 33 18.56 -3.13 9.21
CA THR A 33 18.64 -3.51 7.79
C THR A 33 18.14 -4.94 7.62
N LYS A 34 17.38 -5.21 6.52
CA LYS A 34 16.90 -6.55 6.17
C LYS A 34 17.88 -7.25 5.23
N SER A 35 17.66 -7.15 3.92
CA SER A 35 18.44 -7.84 2.89
C SER A 35 19.73 -7.11 2.52
N ASN A 36 19.70 -5.79 2.52
CA ASN A 36 20.82 -4.91 2.17
C ASN A 36 20.64 -3.50 2.78
N ALA A 37 21.58 -2.59 2.53
CA ALA A 37 21.56 -1.24 3.10
C ALA A 37 20.38 -0.36 2.63
N TYR A 38 19.69 -0.75 1.57
CA TYR A 38 18.56 -0.01 1.02
C TYR A 38 17.22 -0.50 1.55
N ASP A 39 17.19 -1.69 2.17
CA ASP A 39 16.02 -2.37 2.70
C ASP A 39 16.05 -2.31 4.23
N VAL A 40 15.18 -1.51 4.80
CA VAL A 40 15.17 -1.19 6.23
C VAL A 40 13.81 -1.52 6.86
N VAL A 41 13.86 -1.88 8.14
CA VAL A 41 12.69 -2.08 9.00
C VAL A 41 12.84 -1.25 10.26
N THR A 42 11.73 -0.77 10.80
CA THR A 42 11.71 -0.02 12.06
C THR A 42 10.90 -0.75 13.13
N ARG A 43 10.97 -0.25 14.37
CA ARG A 43 10.09 -0.72 15.45
C ARG A 43 8.62 -0.55 15.09
N ALA A 44 8.25 0.53 14.37
CA ALA A 44 6.88 0.80 13.98
C ALA A 44 6.34 -0.26 13.01
N ASP A 45 7.15 -0.78 12.08
CA ASP A 45 6.77 -1.89 11.19
C ASP A 45 6.39 -3.12 12.02
N LYS A 46 7.30 -3.56 12.89
CA LYS A 46 7.15 -4.77 13.71
C LYS A 46 5.95 -4.69 14.67
N GLU A 47 5.77 -3.56 15.34
CA GLU A 47 4.67 -3.40 16.30
C GLU A 47 3.32 -3.23 15.58
N SER A 48 3.28 -2.54 14.43
CA SER A 48 2.08 -2.43 13.59
C SER A 48 1.66 -3.79 13.05
N GLU A 49 2.61 -4.59 12.57
CA GLU A 49 2.33 -5.96 12.11
C GLU A 49 1.79 -6.83 13.23
N ALA A 50 2.47 -6.86 14.38
CA ALA A 50 2.02 -7.65 15.53
C ALA A 50 0.60 -7.28 15.97
N TYR A 51 0.27 -5.99 15.99
CA TYR A 51 -1.06 -5.48 16.31
C TYR A 51 -2.11 -5.99 15.32
N ILE A 52 -1.84 -5.87 14.01
CA ILE A 52 -2.75 -6.30 12.95
C ILE A 52 -2.96 -7.81 12.99
N VAL A 53 -1.87 -8.59 13.03
CA VAL A 53 -1.90 -10.06 13.04
C VAL A 53 -2.65 -10.60 14.24
N GLN A 54 -2.39 -10.06 15.46
CA GLN A 54 -3.07 -10.48 16.67
C GLN A 54 -4.59 -10.26 16.58
N ALA A 55 -5.03 -9.14 16.05
CA ALA A 55 -6.46 -8.83 15.88
C ALA A 55 -7.12 -9.77 14.86
N ILE A 56 -6.44 -10.05 13.73
CA ILE A 56 -6.95 -10.97 12.70
C ILE A 56 -7.06 -12.39 13.27
N LEU A 57 -6.02 -12.92 13.90
CA LEU A 57 -6.05 -14.27 14.48
C LEU A 57 -7.08 -14.41 15.59
N GLY A 58 -7.30 -13.35 16.36
CA GLY A 58 -8.34 -13.33 17.42
C GLY A 58 -9.76 -13.35 16.85
N ARG A 59 -10.00 -12.71 15.70
CA ARG A 59 -11.35 -12.60 15.09
C ARG A 59 -11.62 -13.68 14.05
N TYR A 60 -10.58 -14.07 13.29
CA TYR A 60 -10.65 -15.01 12.16
C TYR A 60 -9.56 -16.09 12.26
N PRO A 61 -9.58 -16.95 13.30
CA PRO A 61 -8.49 -17.92 13.52
C PRO A 61 -8.35 -18.97 12.42
N GLY A 62 -9.37 -19.13 11.56
CA GLY A 62 -9.34 -20.04 10.41
C GLY A 62 -8.79 -19.42 9.12
N HIS A 63 -8.37 -18.15 9.11
CA HIS A 63 -7.84 -17.50 7.92
C HIS A 63 -6.32 -17.64 7.82
N GLY A 64 -5.80 -17.63 6.58
CA GLY A 64 -4.37 -17.47 6.30
C GLY A 64 -3.96 -16.00 6.36
N ILE A 65 -2.68 -15.74 6.59
CA ILE A 65 -2.09 -14.40 6.61
C ILE A 65 -0.77 -14.44 5.83
N LEU A 66 -0.51 -13.42 5.03
CA LEU A 66 0.77 -13.11 4.41
C LEU A 66 1.15 -11.70 4.84
N CYS A 67 2.28 -11.55 5.52
CA CYS A 67 2.83 -10.27 5.98
C CYS A 67 4.21 -10.03 5.41
N GLU A 68 4.61 -8.77 5.32
CA GLU A 68 5.95 -8.40 4.90
C GLU A 68 7.02 -8.89 5.88
N GLU A 69 6.85 -8.63 7.19
CA GLU A 69 7.89 -8.91 8.19
C GLU A 69 7.86 -10.36 8.68
N GLY A 70 6.67 -10.88 8.97
CA GLY A 70 6.47 -12.21 9.56
C GLY A 70 6.25 -13.32 8.53
N GLY A 71 6.07 -13.00 7.26
CA GLY A 71 5.82 -13.98 6.21
C GLY A 71 4.45 -14.65 6.32
N VAL A 72 4.40 -15.96 6.08
CA VAL A 72 3.15 -16.74 6.06
C VAL A 72 2.79 -17.22 7.46
N MET A 73 1.57 -16.91 7.89
CA MET A 73 1.01 -17.29 9.20
C MET A 73 -0.45 -17.75 9.07
N GLY A 74 -1.04 -18.15 10.20
CA GLY A 74 -2.44 -18.56 10.28
C GLY A 74 -2.69 -19.94 9.68
N THR A 75 -3.91 -20.17 9.15
CA THR A 75 -4.33 -21.48 8.65
C THR A 75 -3.91 -21.68 7.20
N ALA A 76 -3.05 -22.65 6.96
CA ALA A 76 -2.63 -23.04 5.61
C ALA A 76 -3.81 -23.60 4.80
N GLY A 77 -3.92 -23.20 3.50
CA GLY A 77 -4.97 -23.66 2.60
C GLY A 77 -6.36 -23.09 2.90
N SER A 78 -6.46 -22.06 3.72
CA SER A 78 -7.73 -21.35 3.96
C SER A 78 -8.22 -20.66 2.68
N ASP A 79 -9.54 -20.69 2.45
CA ASP A 79 -10.17 -19.93 1.36
C ASP A 79 -9.98 -18.41 1.52
N TYR A 80 -9.78 -17.94 2.74
CA TYR A 80 -9.51 -16.54 3.06
C TYR A 80 -8.07 -16.34 3.47
N ARG A 81 -7.39 -15.36 2.84
CA ARG A 81 -6.02 -14.95 3.15
C ARG A 81 -5.94 -13.42 3.28
N TRP A 82 -5.41 -12.96 4.39
CA TRP A 82 -5.05 -11.56 4.58
C TRP A 82 -3.66 -11.31 3.98
N VAL A 83 -3.51 -10.17 3.31
CA VAL A 83 -2.23 -9.73 2.74
C VAL A 83 -1.94 -8.35 3.31
N ILE A 84 -0.80 -8.20 3.98
CA ILE A 84 -0.54 -7.05 4.86
C ILE A 84 0.85 -6.51 4.61
N ASP A 85 0.93 -5.21 4.34
CA ASP A 85 2.11 -4.40 4.56
C ASP A 85 1.82 -3.49 5.76
N PRO A 86 2.51 -3.69 6.88
CA PRO A 86 2.26 -2.90 8.08
C PRO A 86 2.70 -1.45 7.95
N LEU A 87 3.73 -1.15 7.12
CA LEU A 87 4.25 0.18 6.88
C LEU A 87 4.92 0.28 5.49
N ASP A 88 4.11 0.46 4.45
CA ASP A 88 4.62 0.79 3.12
C ASP A 88 5.25 2.19 3.08
N GLY A 89 6.51 2.25 2.67
CA GLY A 89 7.29 3.47 2.65
C GLY A 89 8.22 3.63 3.86
N THR A 90 8.80 2.55 4.39
CA THR A 90 9.72 2.54 5.53
C THR A 90 10.92 3.47 5.35
N THR A 91 11.44 3.60 4.12
CA THR A 91 12.50 4.58 3.81
C THR A 91 12.04 6.02 4.08
N ASN A 92 10.85 6.40 3.61
CA ASN A 92 10.27 7.72 3.90
C ASN A 92 10.10 7.92 5.40
N TYR A 93 9.52 6.92 6.06
CA TYR A 93 9.26 6.95 7.48
C TYR A 93 10.55 7.18 8.28
N SER A 94 11.61 6.42 7.99
CA SER A 94 12.91 6.52 8.66
C SER A 94 13.59 7.88 8.45
N GLN A 95 13.31 8.56 7.33
CA GLN A 95 13.82 9.90 7.01
C GLN A 95 12.88 11.03 7.51
N GLY A 96 11.77 10.70 8.17
CA GLY A 96 10.80 11.69 8.65
C GLY A 96 9.97 12.31 7.53
N LEU A 97 9.89 11.69 6.35
CA LEU A 97 9.03 12.13 5.24
C LEU A 97 7.59 11.63 5.46
N PRO A 98 6.57 12.47 5.20
CA PRO A 98 5.20 12.21 5.67
C PRO A 98 4.37 11.28 4.76
N ILE A 99 5.00 10.53 3.85
CA ILE A 99 4.34 9.63 2.90
C ILE A 99 4.71 8.20 3.24
N PHE A 100 3.83 7.54 3.94
CA PHE A 100 3.86 6.13 4.30
C PHE A 100 2.44 5.67 4.61
N SER A 101 2.17 4.37 4.48
CA SER A 101 0.82 3.85 4.63
C SER A 101 0.78 2.45 5.24
N VAL A 102 -0.38 2.10 5.81
CA VAL A 102 -0.78 0.73 6.16
C VAL A 102 -1.57 0.17 5.00
N SER A 103 -1.20 -0.99 4.48
CA SER A 103 -1.90 -1.69 3.41
C SER A 103 -2.45 -3.02 3.91
N ILE A 104 -3.77 -3.21 3.85
CA ILE A 104 -4.44 -4.45 4.29
C ILE A 104 -5.40 -4.91 3.21
N ALA A 105 -5.19 -6.10 2.68
CA ALA A 105 -6.11 -6.75 1.76
C ALA A 105 -6.66 -8.05 2.33
N LEU A 106 -7.87 -8.42 1.91
CA LEU A 106 -8.44 -9.74 2.09
C LEU A 106 -8.64 -10.38 0.73
N GLN A 107 -8.09 -11.57 0.57
CA GLN A 107 -8.35 -12.44 -0.57
C GLN A 107 -9.33 -13.54 -0.19
N HIS A 108 -10.17 -13.93 -1.14
CA HIS A 108 -11.05 -15.09 -1.08
C HIS A 108 -10.81 -15.95 -2.32
N ASN A 109 -10.40 -17.20 -2.12
CA ASN A 109 -10.01 -18.11 -3.19
C ASN A 109 -8.97 -17.53 -4.16
N GLY A 110 -7.96 -16.83 -3.63
CA GLY A 110 -6.89 -16.20 -4.39
C GLY A 110 -7.24 -14.87 -5.07
N GLU A 111 -8.48 -14.39 -4.95
CA GLU A 111 -8.90 -13.10 -5.51
C GLU A 111 -9.06 -12.05 -4.41
N THR A 112 -8.49 -10.87 -4.59
CA THR A 112 -8.65 -9.74 -3.66
C THR A 112 -10.09 -9.24 -3.69
N VAL A 113 -10.76 -9.29 -2.53
CA VAL A 113 -12.18 -8.92 -2.38
C VAL A 113 -12.39 -7.69 -1.50
N VAL A 114 -11.42 -7.35 -0.66
CA VAL A 114 -11.39 -6.11 0.13
C VAL A 114 -9.97 -5.57 0.12
N GLY A 115 -9.82 -4.26 -0.02
CA GLY A 115 -8.56 -3.55 0.10
C GLY A 115 -8.73 -2.24 0.87
N VAL A 116 -7.82 -1.97 1.79
CA VAL A 116 -7.75 -0.73 2.57
C VAL A 116 -6.30 -0.24 2.60
N VAL A 117 -6.11 1.03 2.29
CA VAL A 117 -4.83 1.74 2.44
C VAL A 117 -5.07 2.96 3.33
N TYR A 118 -4.28 3.10 4.38
CA TYR A 118 -4.38 4.23 5.29
C TYR A 118 -3.05 4.96 5.40
N ALA A 119 -3.01 6.24 5.01
CA ALA A 119 -1.87 7.14 5.16
C ALA A 119 -2.03 7.96 6.44
N PRO A 120 -1.45 7.55 7.58
CA PRO A 120 -1.81 8.09 8.89
C PRO A 120 -1.39 9.55 9.08
N TYR A 121 -0.22 9.95 8.57
CA TYR A 121 0.22 11.33 8.68
C TYR A 121 -0.65 12.30 7.87
N LEU A 122 -1.11 11.86 6.70
CA LEU A 122 -2.02 12.64 5.84
C LEU A 122 -3.47 12.56 6.34
N GLY A 123 -3.82 11.54 7.12
CA GLY A 123 -5.18 11.30 7.61
C GLY A 123 -6.13 10.86 6.50
N GLU A 124 -5.61 10.17 5.49
CA GLU A 124 -6.35 9.71 4.31
C GLU A 124 -6.53 8.20 4.35
N LEU A 125 -7.78 7.75 4.25
CA LEU A 125 -8.16 6.34 4.24
C LEU A 125 -8.83 6.02 2.90
N PHE A 126 -8.22 5.12 2.15
CA PHE A 126 -8.71 4.60 0.87
C PHE A 126 -9.21 3.18 1.05
N TRP A 127 -10.31 2.81 0.38
CA TRP A 127 -10.81 1.44 0.43
C TRP A 127 -11.65 1.07 -0.78
N ALA A 128 -11.72 -0.22 -1.02
CA ALA A 128 -12.64 -0.83 -1.95
C ALA A 128 -13.11 -2.20 -1.47
N SER A 129 -14.26 -2.62 -1.96
CA SER A 129 -14.67 -4.02 -1.96
C SER A 129 -15.07 -4.42 -3.38
N LYS A 130 -14.83 -5.67 -3.75
CA LYS A 130 -15.14 -6.19 -5.08
C LYS A 130 -16.60 -5.94 -5.48
N GLY A 131 -16.81 -5.20 -6.57
CA GLY A 131 -18.12 -4.76 -7.06
C GLY A 131 -18.78 -3.65 -6.23
N GLY A 132 -18.11 -3.12 -5.20
CA GLY A 132 -18.63 -2.07 -4.31
C GLY A 132 -18.21 -0.66 -4.69
N GLY A 133 -17.24 -0.52 -5.59
CA GLY A 133 -16.58 0.74 -5.91
C GLY A 133 -15.47 1.10 -4.94
N ALA A 134 -14.70 2.13 -5.28
CA ALA A 134 -13.62 2.66 -4.47
C ALA A 134 -13.99 3.99 -3.83
N TYR A 135 -13.48 4.24 -2.63
CA TYR A 135 -13.79 5.42 -1.83
C TYR A 135 -12.55 5.91 -1.08
N MET A 136 -12.58 7.18 -0.73
CA MET A 136 -11.59 7.80 0.15
C MET A 136 -12.29 8.61 1.23
N LYS A 137 -11.77 8.55 2.45
CA LYS A 137 -12.10 9.47 3.55
C LYS A 137 -10.90 10.37 3.82
N SER A 138 -11.10 11.67 3.70
CA SER A 138 -10.09 12.68 3.98
C SER A 138 -9.90 12.90 5.49
N ARG A 139 -8.85 13.63 5.86
CA ARG A 139 -8.61 14.10 7.25
C ARG A 139 -9.79 14.87 7.82
N SER A 140 -10.49 15.65 7.00
CA SER A 140 -11.69 16.40 7.44
C SER A 140 -12.90 15.50 7.71
N GLY A 141 -12.83 14.23 7.38
CA GLY A 141 -13.93 13.27 7.52
C GLY A 141 -14.83 13.17 6.29
N GLU A 142 -14.59 13.96 5.26
CA GLU A 142 -15.33 13.87 3.99
C GLU A 142 -15.07 12.54 3.31
N VAL A 143 -16.14 11.87 2.87
CA VAL A 143 -16.08 10.64 2.09
C VAL A 143 -16.49 10.93 0.65
N LYS A 144 -15.65 10.50 -0.30
CA LYS A 144 -15.95 10.61 -1.73
C LYS A 144 -15.72 9.27 -2.43
N ARG A 145 -16.51 9.01 -3.46
CA ARG A 145 -16.28 7.92 -4.40
C ARG A 145 -15.11 8.29 -5.31
N LEU A 146 -14.22 7.33 -5.54
CA LEU A 146 -13.05 7.52 -6.38
C LEU A 146 -13.35 7.19 -7.85
N GLN A 147 -12.61 7.86 -8.72
CA GLN A 147 -12.57 7.60 -10.14
C GLN A 147 -11.18 7.99 -10.66
N VAL A 148 -10.58 7.12 -11.46
CA VAL A 148 -9.29 7.39 -12.09
C VAL A 148 -9.37 8.58 -13.05
N SER A 149 -8.22 9.17 -13.37
CA SER A 149 -8.11 10.27 -14.32
C SER A 149 -8.66 9.91 -15.70
N ALA A 150 -9.29 10.86 -16.36
CA ALA A 150 -9.79 10.73 -17.74
C ALA A 150 -8.81 11.24 -18.82
N LYS A 151 -7.55 11.54 -18.46
CA LYS A 151 -6.54 12.02 -19.41
C LYS A 151 -6.22 10.96 -20.45
N GLN A 152 -6.02 11.40 -21.71
CA GLN A 152 -5.86 10.51 -22.85
C GLN A 152 -4.45 10.56 -23.47
N THR A 153 -3.57 11.45 -22.97
CA THR A 153 -2.24 11.63 -23.57
C THR A 153 -1.15 11.67 -22.52
N LEU A 154 -0.03 11.03 -22.80
CA LEU A 154 1.15 11.05 -21.93
C LEU A 154 1.63 12.47 -21.64
N ALA A 155 1.66 13.35 -22.63
CA ALA A 155 2.13 14.74 -22.47
C ALA A 155 1.37 15.57 -21.43
N THR A 156 0.16 15.14 -21.04
CA THR A 156 -0.62 15.77 -19.97
C THR A 156 -0.62 14.96 -18.67
N SER A 157 -0.02 13.78 -18.69
CA SER A 157 -0.05 12.84 -17.56
C SER A 157 1.09 13.07 -16.59
N VAL A 158 0.80 12.92 -15.31
CA VAL A 158 1.77 12.83 -14.22
C VAL A 158 1.80 11.38 -13.75
N LEU A 159 2.94 10.73 -13.91
CA LEU A 159 3.12 9.34 -13.56
C LEU A 159 3.86 9.21 -12.22
N ALA A 160 3.75 8.04 -11.58
CA ALA A 160 4.60 7.70 -10.46
C ALA A 160 5.34 6.37 -10.72
N THR A 161 6.43 6.15 -9.98
CA THR A 161 7.27 4.96 -10.11
C THR A 161 8.10 4.73 -8.85
N GLY A 162 8.70 3.56 -8.75
CA GLY A 162 9.68 3.20 -7.74
C GLY A 162 10.84 2.39 -8.33
N PHE A 163 11.72 1.92 -7.46
CA PHE A 163 12.94 1.19 -7.83
C PHE A 163 13.14 0.02 -6.88
N PRO A 164 13.57 -1.15 -7.39
CA PRO A 164 13.82 -2.33 -6.55
C PRO A 164 14.95 -2.06 -5.54
N TYR A 165 14.95 -2.81 -4.44
CA TYR A 165 15.95 -2.66 -3.39
C TYR A 165 17.36 -3.15 -3.79
N ASP A 166 17.48 -3.96 -4.84
CA ASP A 166 18.74 -4.47 -5.42
C ASP A 166 19.22 -3.67 -6.63
N LYS A 167 18.73 -2.42 -6.77
CA LYS A 167 18.97 -1.53 -7.94
C LYS A 167 20.41 -1.26 -8.29
N ASP A 168 21.35 -1.50 -7.39
CA ASP A 168 22.78 -1.33 -7.57
C ASP A 168 23.43 -2.50 -8.33
N VAL A 169 22.81 -3.67 -8.30
CA VAL A 169 23.29 -4.91 -8.94
C VAL A 169 22.33 -5.47 -9.99
N ASN A 170 21.05 -5.09 -9.93
CA ASN A 170 20.03 -5.57 -10.83
C ASN A 170 20.05 -4.76 -12.15
N PRO A 171 20.27 -5.39 -13.31
CA PRO A 171 20.22 -4.71 -14.61
C PRO A 171 18.81 -4.17 -14.92
N ASP A 172 17.75 -4.83 -14.41
CA ASP A 172 16.36 -4.40 -14.55
C ASP A 172 15.93 -3.47 -13.39
N ASN A 173 16.74 -2.46 -13.09
CA ASN A 173 16.54 -1.56 -11.96
C ASN A 173 15.58 -0.38 -12.22
N ASN A 174 14.83 -0.41 -13.32
CA ASN A 174 13.87 0.60 -13.74
C ASN A 174 14.46 1.94 -14.27
N SER A 175 15.77 2.18 -14.19
CA SER A 175 16.36 3.44 -14.64
C SER A 175 16.15 3.68 -16.13
N ASP A 176 16.26 2.64 -16.96
CA ASP A 176 16.07 2.71 -18.41
C ASP A 176 14.61 3.02 -18.77
N ASN A 177 13.63 2.49 -18.02
CA ASN A 177 12.21 2.80 -18.22
C ASN A 177 11.93 4.27 -17.92
N VAL A 178 12.48 4.80 -16.82
CA VAL A 178 12.38 6.22 -16.49
C VAL A 178 13.00 7.09 -17.60
N ALA A 179 14.20 6.76 -18.06
CA ALA A 179 14.88 7.49 -19.12
C ALA A 179 14.08 7.49 -20.44
N ARG A 180 13.40 6.40 -20.78
CA ARG A 180 12.56 6.28 -21.98
C ARG A 180 11.25 7.05 -21.87
N ILE A 181 10.65 7.11 -20.68
CA ILE A 181 9.31 7.69 -20.47
C ILE A 181 9.35 9.19 -20.20
N VAL A 182 10.34 9.68 -19.46
CA VAL A 182 10.42 11.07 -19.01
C VAL A 182 10.27 12.13 -20.13
N PRO A 183 10.75 11.93 -21.39
CA PRO A 183 10.57 12.92 -22.44
C PRO A 183 9.13 13.10 -22.94
N TYR A 184 8.23 12.17 -22.63
CA TYR A 184 6.88 12.10 -23.19
C TYR A 184 5.79 12.47 -22.20
N VAL A 185 6.08 12.54 -20.90
CA VAL A 185 5.12 12.80 -19.83
C VAL A 185 5.21 14.23 -19.31
N ARG A 186 4.17 14.71 -18.66
CA ARG A 186 4.21 16.02 -18.00
C ARG A 186 5.21 16.04 -16.87
N ASP A 187 5.24 14.98 -16.06
CA ASP A 187 6.14 14.86 -14.93
C ASP A 187 6.12 13.44 -14.38
N ILE A 188 7.13 13.10 -13.54
CA ILE A 188 7.21 11.84 -12.81
C ILE A 188 7.32 12.15 -11.32
N ARG A 189 6.67 11.33 -10.49
CA ARG A 189 6.77 11.34 -9.02
C ARG A 189 7.41 10.04 -8.53
N ARG A 190 8.12 10.13 -7.45
CA ARG A 190 8.59 9.00 -6.65
C ARG A 190 8.18 9.30 -5.22
N LEU A 191 6.89 8.98 -4.87
CA LEU A 191 6.38 9.31 -3.55
C LEU A 191 6.93 8.38 -2.47
N GLY A 192 7.26 7.14 -2.83
CA GLY A 192 7.99 6.21 -1.97
C GLY A 192 7.12 5.33 -1.07
N SER A 193 5.88 5.16 -1.45
CA SER A 193 4.89 4.26 -0.87
C SER A 193 4.03 3.77 -2.02
N ALA A 194 4.20 2.51 -2.44
CA ALA A 194 3.54 1.94 -3.61
C ALA A 194 2.02 1.90 -3.44
N ALA A 195 1.54 1.50 -2.28
CA ALA A 195 0.12 1.47 -1.96
C ALA A 195 -0.50 2.88 -1.97
N TYR A 196 0.24 3.91 -1.50
CA TYR A 196 -0.23 5.30 -1.55
C TYR A 196 -0.20 5.86 -2.98
N ASP A 197 0.87 5.59 -3.77
CA ASP A 197 0.96 5.99 -5.18
C ASP A 197 -0.23 5.45 -5.99
N LEU A 198 -0.53 4.15 -5.85
CA LEU A 198 -1.69 3.50 -6.48
C LEU A 198 -3.03 4.07 -5.98
N SER A 199 -3.13 4.40 -4.69
CA SER A 199 -4.32 5.08 -4.14
C SER A 199 -4.52 6.47 -4.74
N CYS A 200 -3.43 7.19 -5.05
CA CYS A 200 -3.48 8.46 -5.78
C CYS A 200 -3.91 8.26 -7.25
N ILE A 201 -3.57 7.14 -7.91
CA ILE A 201 -4.12 6.78 -9.21
C ILE A 201 -5.64 6.62 -9.12
N ALA A 202 -6.12 5.83 -8.16
CA ALA A 202 -7.54 5.61 -7.96
C ALA A 202 -8.31 6.91 -7.70
N ALA A 203 -7.66 7.89 -7.05
CA ALA A 203 -8.23 9.22 -6.78
C ALA A 203 -8.13 10.20 -7.95
N GLY A 204 -7.51 9.82 -9.08
CA GLY A 204 -7.29 10.68 -10.24
C GLY A 204 -6.26 11.79 -10.01
N LEU A 205 -5.46 11.70 -8.95
CA LEU A 205 -4.38 12.65 -8.64
C LEU A 205 -3.12 12.36 -9.47
N LEU A 206 -2.88 11.09 -9.77
CA LEU A 206 -1.87 10.60 -10.68
C LEU A 206 -2.54 9.85 -11.83
N ASP A 207 -1.85 9.70 -12.95
CA ASP A 207 -2.43 9.18 -14.19
C ASP A 207 -1.91 7.77 -14.56
N GLY A 208 -0.83 7.33 -13.94
CA GLY A 208 -0.26 6.01 -14.14
C GLY A 208 0.87 5.72 -13.15
N TYR A 209 1.11 4.44 -12.93
CA TYR A 209 2.16 3.94 -12.05
C TYR A 209 2.80 2.69 -12.66
N TRP A 210 4.10 2.55 -12.50
CA TRP A 210 4.81 1.31 -12.77
C TRP A 210 5.97 1.16 -11.79
N GLU A 211 6.23 -0.03 -11.36
CA GLU A 211 7.40 -0.40 -10.56
C GLU A 211 7.74 -1.86 -10.84
N LEU A 212 8.99 -2.23 -10.64
CA LEU A 212 9.48 -3.58 -10.82
C LEU A 212 9.73 -4.22 -9.46
N ASP A 213 9.61 -5.54 -9.40
CA ASP A 213 9.98 -6.35 -8.24
C ASP A 213 9.15 -6.05 -6.98
N LEU A 214 7.85 -5.75 -7.17
CA LEU A 214 6.90 -5.58 -6.08
C LEU A 214 6.36 -6.91 -5.57
N HIS A 215 6.09 -6.97 -4.28
CA HIS A 215 5.45 -8.12 -3.64
C HIS A 215 3.92 -7.94 -3.55
N GLU A 216 3.21 -9.04 -3.21
CA GLU A 216 1.75 -8.99 -3.06
C GLU A 216 1.30 -7.95 -2.02
N TRP A 217 2.01 -7.80 -0.91
CA TRP A 217 1.63 -6.87 0.16
C TRP A 217 1.73 -5.41 -0.26
N ASP A 218 2.65 -5.05 -1.16
CA ASP A 218 2.81 -3.69 -1.68
C ASP A 218 1.59 -3.23 -2.49
N VAL A 219 0.95 -4.17 -3.22
CA VAL A 219 -0.01 -3.81 -4.27
C VAL A 219 -1.42 -4.37 -4.09
N CYS A 220 -1.60 -5.45 -3.33
CA CYS A 220 -2.84 -6.23 -3.32
C CYS A 220 -4.07 -5.38 -2.97
N ALA A 221 -4.00 -4.58 -1.91
CA ALA A 221 -5.08 -3.69 -1.50
C ALA A 221 -5.33 -2.57 -2.53
N ALA A 222 -4.26 -1.88 -2.92
CA ALA A 222 -4.35 -0.72 -3.80
C ALA A 222 -4.77 -1.09 -5.23
N ASN A 223 -4.36 -2.26 -5.74
CA ASN A 223 -4.81 -2.77 -7.03
C ASN A 223 -6.32 -2.96 -7.11
N LEU A 224 -6.94 -3.47 -6.04
CA LEU A 224 -8.40 -3.53 -5.98
C LEU A 224 -9.01 -2.12 -5.99
N ILE A 225 -8.44 -1.19 -5.22
CA ILE A 225 -8.93 0.20 -5.17
C ILE A 225 -8.86 0.85 -6.55
N VAL A 226 -7.75 0.65 -7.30
CA VAL A 226 -7.60 1.15 -8.68
C VAL A 226 -8.65 0.54 -9.62
N ARG A 227 -8.84 -0.78 -9.60
CA ARG A 227 -9.83 -1.47 -10.45
C ARG A 227 -11.25 -1.00 -10.16
N GLU A 228 -11.63 -0.87 -8.89
CA GLU A 228 -12.96 -0.40 -8.47
C GLU A 228 -13.18 1.10 -8.73
N ALA A 229 -12.10 1.88 -8.92
CA ALA A 229 -12.15 3.25 -9.40
C ALA A 229 -12.20 3.38 -10.94
N GLY A 230 -12.22 2.27 -11.68
CA GLY A 230 -12.30 2.20 -13.14
C GLY A 230 -10.93 2.21 -13.84
N GLY A 231 -9.84 2.00 -13.11
CA GLY A 231 -8.49 1.86 -13.66
C GLY A 231 -8.19 0.45 -14.16
N VAL A 232 -7.09 0.33 -14.90
CA VAL A 232 -6.56 -0.94 -15.40
C VAL A 232 -5.29 -1.29 -14.63
N VAL A 233 -5.20 -2.52 -14.16
CA VAL A 233 -4.01 -3.10 -13.52
C VAL A 233 -3.59 -4.30 -14.33
N CYS A 234 -2.32 -4.34 -14.72
CA CYS A 234 -1.69 -5.44 -15.47
C CYS A 234 -0.28 -5.70 -14.90
N ASP A 235 0.21 -6.89 -15.15
CA ASP A 235 1.59 -7.33 -14.90
C ASP A 235 2.48 -6.99 -16.10
#